data_12d7ee72632a9d8ed906681c49dd4f3c
#
_entry.id   12d7ee72632a9d8ed906681c49dd4f3c
#
_cell.length_a   1.000
_cell.length_b   1.000
_cell.length_c   1.000
_cell.angle_alpha   90.00
_cell.angle_beta   90.00
_cell.angle_gamma   90.00
#
_symmetry.space_group_name_H-M   'P 1'
#
loop_
_entity.id
_entity.type
_entity.pdbx_description
1 polymer ?
#
loop_
_entity_poly.entity_id
_entity_poly.type
_entity_poly.pdbx_seq_one_letter_code
_entity_poly.pdbx_strand_id
1 'polypeptide(L)'
;MERVLKELEAVREAPDTDAVHDLRVAIRRCRSVAAVMEEVDPDPTWEEMRRVPRKLFRKLGELRDAQVMDQRVKQLAPDHDAVRNQLHAAFHAREQELRDTALEAAEKFDDKGWRRLEGRLRKRARFVRPQSLAAQCLAVERFEEAKELHTRAQRTDRPKAWHELRIGLKRLRYTVENLLPEQYALWSHKLKRLQDLLGEVHDLDVLAATVKKNASAGEPDLLNKWEETIRRDRSQRIDSYRQMTLGRTSLWNEWAQGLPQRNRLAMAAMARLRVTARATDAHPRRTAQISRIAMAVFDALKRAHAAPIFGEPAMRRVLRAAARLQRAGDAHHAGGRNGKAAQRFLRELPMPPSWTLEEWELLGRTIRYHRGAEPVAEHGAFGRLREDEQKNVRALAGVLRLARVLRKCGGESCAGMHAEKSADAVILHVPGLTDSAENAARLGAGKHFLETYLGKALILKPAPKVEKSEKVVALLADFREHDHEHPRAFAAAASSSVSSSD
;
A
#
# COMPACT_ATOMS: atom_id res chain seq x y z
N MET A 1 -19.32 -6.96 1.88
CA MET A 1 -20.14 -6.58 0.70
C MET A 1 -21.60 -6.94 0.91
N GLU A 2 -21.89 -8.07 1.52
CA GLU A 2 -23.26 -8.48 1.91
C GLU A 2 -24.00 -7.41 2.73
N ARG A 3 -23.33 -6.80 3.72
CA ARG A 3 -23.93 -5.72 4.52
C ARG A 3 -24.41 -4.53 3.67
N VAL A 4 -23.72 -4.19 2.57
CA VAL A 4 -24.17 -3.10 1.67
C VAL A 4 -25.53 -3.44 1.06
N LEU A 5 -25.73 -4.68 0.63
CA LEU A 5 -27.01 -5.10 0.06
C LEU A 5 -28.13 -5.15 1.10
N LYS A 6 -27.81 -5.59 2.33
CA LYS A 6 -28.79 -5.58 3.44
C LYS A 6 -29.26 -4.16 3.77
N GLU A 7 -28.31 -3.25 3.98
CA GLU A 7 -28.64 -1.85 4.32
C GLU A 7 -29.27 -1.09 3.13
N LEU A 8 -28.96 -1.51 1.89
CA LEU A 8 -29.59 -0.97 0.69
C LEU A 8 -31.10 -1.30 0.65
N GLU A 9 -31.45 -2.53 1.01
CA GLU A 9 -32.84 -2.97 1.07
C GLU A 9 -33.59 -2.17 2.13
N ALA A 10 -33.01 -1.98 3.32
CA ALA A 10 -33.61 -1.16 4.38
C ALA A 10 -33.88 0.28 3.91
N VAL A 11 -32.96 0.89 3.13
CA VAL A 11 -33.20 2.24 2.57
C VAL A 11 -34.30 2.25 1.51
N ARG A 12 -34.43 1.18 0.73
CA ARG A 12 -35.51 1.06 -0.27
C ARG A 12 -36.88 0.92 0.39
N GLU A 13 -36.94 0.17 1.50
CA GLU A 13 -38.20 -0.02 2.26
C GLU A 13 -38.59 1.23 3.06
N ALA A 14 -37.61 1.81 3.78
CA ALA A 14 -37.82 3.00 4.61
C ALA A 14 -36.58 3.88 4.64
N PRO A 15 -36.53 4.97 3.85
CA PRO A 15 -35.35 5.86 3.76
C PRO A 15 -35.26 6.82 4.96
N ASP A 16 -35.24 6.27 6.17
CA ASP A 16 -35.04 7.06 7.38
C ASP A 16 -33.56 7.43 7.61
N THR A 17 -33.31 8.25 8.63
CA THR A 17 -31.98 8.78 8.94
C THR A 17 -30.98 7.67 9.30
N ASP A 18 -31.46 6.62 9.99
CA ASP A 18 -30.61 5.53 10.49
C ASP A 18 -30.27 4.54 9.36
N ALA A 19 -31.26 4.15 8.53
CA ALA A 19 -31.04 3.31 7.36
C ALA A 19 -30.05 3.98 6.37
N VAL A 20 -30.22 5.27 6.09
CA VAL A 20 -29.29 6.07 5.26
C VAL A 20 -27.91 6.10 5.89
N HIS A 21 -27.81 6.30 7.21
CA HIS A 21 -26.54 6.28 7.92
C HIS A 21 -25.82 4.94 7.79
N ASP A 22 -26.53 3.83 8.03
CA ASP A 22 -25.96 2.48 8.04
C ASP A 22 -25.51 2.02 6.65
N LEU A 23 -26.31 2.30 5.62
CA LEU A 23 -25.90 2.07 4.24
C LEU A 23 -24.62 2.85 3.88
N ARG A 24 -24.58 4.13 4.28
CA ARG A 24 -23.40 4.97 4.06
C ARG A 24 -22.16 4.42 4.78
N VAL A 25 -22.32 3.92 6.01
CA VAL A 25 -21.24 3.26 6.78
C VAL A 25 -20.78 1.99 6.08
N ALA A 26 -21.70 1.14 5.61
CA ALA A 26 -21.38 -0.10 4.92
C ALA A 26 -20.60 0.15 3.62
N ILE A 27 -21.08 1.09 2.78
CA ILE A 27 -20.38 1.49 1.55
C ILE A 27 -19.01 2.09 1.86
N ARG A 28 -18.90 2.97 2.86
CA ARG A 28 -17.64 3.57 3.28
C ARG A 28 -16.61 2.52 3.69
N ARG A 29 -17.02 1.48 4.45
CA ARG A 29 -16.13 0.37 4.83
C ARG A 29 -15.61 -0.38 3.60
N CYS A 30 -16.48 -0.74 2.66
CA CYS A 30 -16.07 -1.37 1.41
C CYS A 30 -15.05 -0.52 0.64
N ARG A 31 -15.34 0.77 0.48
CA ARG A 31 -14.46 1.73 -0.21
C ARG A 31 -13.12 1.92 0.50
N SER A 32 -13.09 1.88 1.83
CA SER A 32 -11.86 1.98 2.61
C SER A 32 -10.97 0.75 2.45
N VAL A 33 -11.56 -0.45 2.49
CA VAL A 33 -10.82 -1.70 2.21
C VAL A 33 -10.25 -1.68 0.80
N ALA A 34 -11.05 -1.32 -0.20
CA ALA A 34 -10.59 -1.24 -1.58
C ALA A 34 -9.41 -0.27 -1.75
N ALA A 35 -9.49 0.93 -1.15
CA ALA A 35 -8.42 1.93 -1.21
C ALA A 35 -7.11 1.45 -0.57
N VAL A 36 -7.21 0.68 0.53
CA VAL A 36 -6.04 0.09 1.19
C VAL A 36 -5.45 -1.05 0.33
N MET A 37 -6.29 -1.86 -0.28
CA MET A 37 -5.86 -3.00 -1.09
C MET A 37 -5.24 -2.59 -2.43
N GLU A 38 -5.75 -1.53 -3.09
CA GLU A 38 -5.16 -0.95 -4.31
C GLU A 38 -3.68 -0.59 -4.16
N GLU A 39 -3.26 -0.15 -2.98
CA GLU A 39 -1.87 0.21 -2.70
C GLU A 39 -0.89 -0.97 -2.83
N VAL A 40 -1.37 -2.17 -2.64
CA VAL A 40 -0.56 -3.40 -2.61
C VAL A 40 -0.82 -4.28 -3.81
N ASP A 41 -2.05 -4.28 -4.30
CA ASP A 41 -2.55 -5.08 -5.40
C ASP A 41 -3.24 -4.16 -6.42
N PRO A 42 -2.54 -3.69 -7.47
CA PRO A 42 -3.06 -2.73 -8.45
C PRO A 42 -4.05 -3.36 -9.44
N ASP A 43 -4.82 -4.36 -9.02
CA ASP A 43 -5.86 -4.97 -9.85
C ASP A 43 -7.06 -4.02 -9.98
N PRO A 44 -7.59 -3.79 -11.20
CA PRO A 44 -8.70 -2.87 -11.44
C PRO A 44 -10.00 -3.27 -10.72
N THR A 45 -10.10 -4.50 -10.20
CA THR A 45 -11.26 -4.95 -9.43
C THR A 45 -11.42 -4.16 -8.12
N TRP A 46 -10.33 -3.68 -7.51
CA TRP A 46 -10.40 -2.82 -6.32
C TRP A 46 -10.92 -1.43 -6.66
N GLU A 47 -10.47 -0.84 -7.78
CA GLU A 47 -11.01 0.41 -8.28
C GLU A 47 -12.50 0.28 -8.59
N GLU A 48 -12.93 -0.83 -9.20
CA GLU A 48 -14.33 -1.12 -9.48
C GLU A 48 -15.17 -1.13 -8.19
N MET A 49 -14.66 -1.73 -7.09
CA MET A 49 -15.32 -1.70 -5.78
C MET A 49 -15.49 -0.29 -5.23
N ARG A 50 -14.61 0.64 -5.57
CA ARG A 50 -14.75 2.05 -5.19
C ARG A 50 -15.69 2.81 -6.12
N ARG A 51 -15.68 2.48 -7.40
CA ARG A 51 -16.40 3.18 -8.47
C ARG A 51 -17.88 2.85 -8.48
N VAL A 52 -18.24 1.57 -8.39
CA VAL A 52 -19.63 1.10 -8.48
C VAL A 52 -20.55 1.85 -7.51
N PRO A 53 -20.28 1.93 -6.19
CA PRO A 53 -21.17 2.63 -5.27
C PRO A 53 -20.98 4.15 -5.24
N ARG A 54 -20.15 4.74 -6.14
CA ARG A 54 -19.75 6.16 -6.04
C ARG A 54 -20.95 7.12 -6.16
N LYS A 55 -21.87 6.86 -7.09
CA LYS A 55 -23.05 7.72 -7.30
C LYS A 55 -23.96 7.69 -6.09
N LEU A 56 -24.32 6.48 -5.64
CA LEU A 56 -25.14 6.27 -4.44
C LEU A 56 -24.49 6.90 -3.20
N PHE A 57 -23.19 6.60 -2.96
CA PHE A 57 -22.45 7.14 -1.82
C PHE A 57 -22.40 8.69 -1.80
N ARG A 58 -22.32 9.32 -2.97
CA ARG A 58 -22.36 10.77 -3.09
C ARG A 58 -23.74 11.32 -2.70
N LYS A 59 -24.83 10.72 -3.23
CA LYS A 59 -26.19 11.17 -2.93
C LYS A 59 -26.56 11.00 -1.46
N LEU A 60 -26.26 9.85 -0.88
CA LEU A 60 -26.35 9.66 0.57
C LEU A 60 -25.47 10.64 1.37
N GLY A 61 -24.33 11.09 0.77
CA GLY A 61 -23.45 12.06 1.34
C GLY A 61 -24.07 13.45 1.41
N GLU A 62 -24.56 13.92 0.29
CA GLU A 62 -25.23 15.23 0.18
C GLU A 62 -26.38 15.35 1.18
N LEU A 63 -27.22 14.30 1.31
CA LEU A 63 -28.29 14.23 2.31
C LEU A 63 -27.76 14.30 3.75
N ARG A 64 -26.78 13.47 4.08
CA ARG A 64 -26.22 13.46 5.44
C ARG A 64 -25.51 14.77 5.81
N ASP A 65 -24.84 15.39 4.86
CA ASP A 65 -24.16 16.67 5.09
C ASP A 65 -25.18 17.80 5.39
N ALA A 66 -26.35 17.81 4.72
CA ALA A 66 -27.44 18.73 5.05
C ALA A 66 -27.98 18.53 6.47
N GLN A 67 -28.21 17.27 6.86
CA GLN A 67 -28.67 16.92 8.23
C GLN A 67 -27.64 17.31 9.31
N VAL A 68 -26.35 17.08 9.06
CA VAL A 68 -25.28 17.46 10.01
C VAL A 68 -25.20 18.98 10.15
N MET A 69 -25.32 19.73 9.03
CA MET A 69 -25.30 21.18 9.07
C MET A 69 -26.52 21.74 9.82
N ASP A 70 -27.70 21.21 9.59
CA ASP A 70 -28.91 21.62 10.32
C ASP A 70 -28.75 21.38 11.83
N GLN A 71 -28.23 20.20 12.22
CA GLN A 71 -27.96 19.92 13.63
C GLN A 71 -26.92 20.88 14.23
N ARG A 72 -25.89 21.27 13.50
CA ARG A 72 -24.88 22.22 13.94
C ARG A 72 -25.46 23.63 14.14
N VAL A 73 -26.28 24.08 13.20
CA VAL A 73 -26.98 25.37 13.29
C VAL A 73 -27.82 25.43 14.57
N LYS A 74 -28.58 24.36 14.87
CA LYS A 74 -29.38 24.26 16.11
C LYS A 74 -28.54 24.29 17.38
N GLN A 75 -27.32 23.79 17.36
CA GLN A 75 -26.42 23.78 18.52
C GLN A 75 -25.72 25.12 18.77
N LEU A 76 -25.52 25.93 17.73
CA LEU A 76 -24.72 27.17 17.81
C LEU A 76 -25.50 28.40 18.23
N ALA A 77 -26.82 28.41 18.03
CA ALA A 77 -27.65 29.56 18.36
C ALA A 77 -29.00 29.16 18.92
N PRO A 78 -29.66 30.02 19.75
CA PRO A 78 -30.96 29.76 20.33
C PRO A 78 -32.09 29.87 19.28
N ASP A 79 -33.28 29.35 19.63
CA ASP A 79 -34.45 29.24 18.72
C ASP A 79 -34.96 30.55 18.15
N HIS A 80 -34.73 31.67 18.85
CA HIS A 80 -35.16 33.02 18.43
C HIS A 80 -34.16 33.73 17.50
N ASP A 81 -33.00 33.10 17.16
CA ASP A 81 -32.01 33.69 16.28
C ASP A 81 -32.49 33.65 14.82
N ALA A 82 -32.54 34.79 14.15
CA ALA A 82 -33.07 34.95 12.80
C ALA A 82 -32.19 34.21 11.76
N VAL A 83 -30.85 34.27 11.90
CA VAL A 83 -29.90 33.57 11.00
C VAL A 83 -30.05 32.07 11.17
N ARG A 84 -30.16 31.56 12.41
CA ARG A 84 -30.45 30.15 12.66
C ARG A 84 -31.71 29.69 11.95
N ASN A 85 -32.81 30.44 12.10
CA ASN A 85 -34.09 30.06 11.51
C ASN A 85 -34.05 30.06 9.98
N GLN A 86 -33.38 31.04 9.38
CA GLN A 86 -33.17 31.09 7.94
C GLN A 86 -32.33 29.88 7.44
N LEU A 87 -31.22 29.57 8.10
CA LEU A 87 -30.35 28.44 7.74
C LEU A 87 -31.07 27.10 7.95
N HIS A 88 -31.81 26.95 9.06
CA HIS A 88 -32.61 25.75 9.33
C HIS A 88 -33.66 25.50 8.24
N ALA A 89 -34.42 26.53 7.85
CA ALA A 89 -35.38 26.43 6.75
C ALA A 89 -34.74 26.02 5.44
N ALA A 90 -33.57 26.61 5.11
CA ALA A 90 -32.84 26.29 3.90
C ALA A 90 -32.31 24.84 3.91
N PHE A 91 -31.77 24.36 5.03
CA PHE A 91 -31.30 22.98 5.15
C PHE A 91 -32.44 21.97 5.14
N HIS A 92 -33.54 22.27 5.76
CA HIS A 92 -34.74 21.41 5.78
C HIS A 92 -35.36 21.26 4.38
N ALA A 93 -35.51 22.34 3.63
CA ALA A 93 -35.96 22.31 2.23
C ALA A 93 -35.01 21.47 1.37
N ARG A 94 -33.71 21.66 1.57
CA ARG A 94 -32.69 20.91 0.85
C ARG A 94 -32.68 19.41 1.20
N GLU A 95 -32.96 19.04 2.44
CA GLU A 95 -33.03 17.65 2.90
C GLU A 95 -34.11 16.87 2.15
N GLN A 96 -35.31 17.46 1.96
CA GLN A 96 -36.42 16.81 1.24
C GLN A 96 -35.98 16.48 -0.21
N GLU A 97 -35.46 17.43 -0.95
CA GLU A 97 -34.97 17.23 -2.32
C GLU A 97 -33.86 16.14 -2.39
N LEU A 98 -32.94 16.14 -1.41
CA LEU A 98 -31.82 15.20 -1.38
C LEU A 98 -32.26 13.79 -0.99
N ARG A 99 -33.31 13.62 -0.20
CA ARG A 99 -33.91 12.35 0.16
C ARG A 99 -34.42 11.61 -1.08
N ASP A 100 -35.19 12.29 -1.93
CA ASP A 100 -35.73 11.71 -3.17
C ASP A 100 -34.60 11.29 -4.13
N THR A 101 -33.58 12.13 -4.28
CA THR A 101 -32.43 11.80 -5.14
C THR A 101 -31.55 10.66 -4.59
N ALA A 102 -31.50 10.49 -3.27
CA ALA A 102 -30.80 9.37 -2.64
C ALA A 102 -31.56 8.06 -2.82
N LEU A 103 -32.88 8.08 -2.68
CA LEU A 103 -33.75 6.92 -2.92
C LEU A 103 -33.68 6.47 -4.37
N GLU A 104 -33.81 7.38 -5.33
CA GLU A 104 -33.65 7.08 -6.75
C GLU A 104 -32.28 6.43 -7.07
N ALA A 105 -31.23 6.90 -6.41
CA ALA A 105 -29.89 6.31 -6.57
C ALA A 105 -29.77 4.92 -5.94
N ALA A 106 -30.52 4.63 -4.86
CA ALA A 106 -30.59 3.32 -4.21
C ALA A 106 -31.38 2.31 -5.07
N GLU A 107 -32.46 2.72 -5.70
CA GLU A 107 -33.25 1.88 -6.61
C GLU A 107 -32.44 1.47 -7.86
N LYS A 108 -31.64 2.39 -8.41
CA LYS A 108 -30.80 2.17 -9.61
C LYS A 108 -29.49 1.42 -9.32
N PHE A 109 -29.24 0.97 -8.10
CA PHE A 109 -28.02 0.26 -7.78
C PHE A 109 -27.99 -1.14 -8.40
N ASP A 110 -26.85 -1.57 -9.00
CA ASP A 110 -26.70 -2.89 -9.63
C ASP A 110 -26.29 -3.96 -8.59
N ASP A 111 -27.25 -4.55 -7.92
CA ASP A 111 -27.09 -5.61 -6.92
C ASP A 111 -26.40 -6.85 -7.51
N LYS A 112 -26.76 -7.22 -8.76
CA LYS A 112 -26.18 -8.40 -9.41
C LYS A 112 -24.71 -8.19 -9.78
N GLY A 113 -24.38 -7.01 -10.29
CA GLY A 113 -22.98 -6.62 -10.55
C GLY A 113 -22.16 -6.59 -9.27
N TRP A 114 -22.73 -6.07 -8.18
CA TRP A 114 -22.08 -6.03 -6.88
C TRP A 114 -21.75 -7.43 -6.32
N ARG A 115 -22.69 -8.41 -6.44
CA ARG A 115 -22.43 -9.81 -6.04
C ARG A 115 -21.35 -10.47 -6.90
N ARG A 116 -21.34 -10.23 -8.23
CA ARG A 116 -20.28 -10.75 -9.12
C ARG A 116 -18.90 -10.20 -8.74
N LEU A 117 -18.83 -8.91 -8.42
CA LEU A 117 -17.61 -8.24 -7.98
C LEU A 117 -17.06 -8.86 -6.69
N GLU A 118 -17.92 -9.20 -5.73
CA GLU A 118 -17.52 -9.87 -4.48
C GLU A 118 -16.77 -11.19 -4.73
N GLY A 119 -17.26 -12.03 -5.65
CA GLY A 119 -16.62 -13.30 -5.98
C GLY A 119 -15.20 -13.13 -6.54
N ARG A 120 -14.94 -12.07 -7.32
CA ARG A 120 -13.60 -11.73 -7.82
C ARG A 120 -12.69 -11.24 -6.71
N LEU A 121 -13.16 -10.35 -5.85
CA LEU A 121 -12.39 -9.75 -4.76
C LEU A 121 -12.01 -10.75 -3.67
N ARG A 122 -12.85 -11.75 -3.38
CA ARG A 122 -12.55 -12.79 -2.38
C ARG A 122 -11.25 -13.54 -2.67
N LYS A 123 -10.90 -13.76 -3.93
CA LYS A 123 -9.63 -14.40 -4.33
C LYS A 123 -8.44 -13.46 -4.12
N ARG A 124 -8.60 -12.18 -4.41
CA ARG A 124 -7.53 -11.17 -4.32
C ARG A 124 -7.22 -10.73 -2.89
N ALA A 125 -8.23 -10.68 -2.03
CA ALA A 125 -8.06 -10.33 -0.61
C ALA A 125 -7.03 -11.23 0.14
N ARG A 126 -6.77 -12.43 -0.39
CA ARG A 126 -5.78 -13.36 0.19
C ARG A 126 -4.31 -12.95 0.01
N PHE A 127 -4.02 -11.98 -0.86
CA PHE A 127 -2.63 -11.52 -1.06
C PHE A 127 -2.06 -10.76 0.12
N VAL A 128 -2.91 -10.04 0.87
CA VAL A 128 -2.50 -9.28 2.05
C VAL A 128 -3.19 -9.86 3.28
N ARG A 129 -2.40 -10.48 4.15
CA ARG A 129 -2.91 -10.98 5.43
C ARG A 129 -2.87 -9.85 6.46
N PRO A 130 -3.92 -9.70 7.28
CA PRO A 130 -3.84 -8.84 8.45
C PRO A 130 -2.61 -9.17 9.31
N GLN A 131 -2.08 -8.19 10.00
CA GLN A 131 -0.91 -8.25 10.88
C GLN A 131 0.40 -8.69 10.20
N SER A 132 0.41 -8.96 8.89
CA SER A 132 1.62 -9.32 8.15
C SER A 132 2.62 -8.15 8.06
N LEU A 133 3.89 -8.46 7.83
CA LEU A 133 4.91 -7.43 7.60
C LEU A 133 4.57 -6.48 6.44
N ALA A 134 3.91 -6.98 5.39
CA ALA A 134 3.46 -6.13 4.28
C ALA A 134 2.36 -5.14 4.72
N ALA A 135 1.41 -5.59 5.55
CA ALA A 135 0.40 -4.74 6.15
C ALA A 135 1.01 -3.70 7.09
N GLN A 136 1.98 -4.11 7.91
CA GLN A 136 2.73 -3.21 8.79
C GLN A 136 3.52 -2.14 8.01
N CYS A 137 4.13 -2.49 6.87
CA CYS A 137 4.81 -1.53 6.01
C CYS A 137 3.84 -0.46 5.49
N LEU A 138 2.67 -0.86 5.00
CA LEU A 138 1.66 0.08 4.52
C LEU A 138 1.18 1.02 5.63
N ALA A 139 1.03 0.51 6.85
CA ALA A 139 0.66 1.36 7.99
C ALA A 139 1.75 2.39 8.33
N VAL A 140 3.05 2.03 8.21
CA VAL A 140 4.15 3.00 8.36
C VAL A 140 4.07 4.08 7.28
N GLU A 141 3.85 3.71 6.01
CA GLU A 141 3.71 4.67 4.91
C GLU A 141 2.57 5.67 5.19
N ARG A 142 1.42 5.20 5.67
CA ARG A 142 0.27 6.05 6.03
C ARG A 142 0.51 6.88 7.28
N PHE A 143 1.25 6.35 8.23
CA PHE A 143 1.64 7.07 9.43
C PHE A 143 2.56 8.26 9.10
N GLU A 144 3.59 8.05 8.28
CA GLU A 144 4.51 9.12 7.86
C GLU A 144 3.79 10.17 7.03
N GLU A 145 2.93 9.78 6.07
CA GLU A 145 2.07 10.69 5.30
C GLU A 145 1.21 11.57 6.23
N ALA A 146 0.53 10.97 7.18
CA ALA A 146 -0.33 11.69 8.12
C ALA A 146 0.47 12.63 9.05
N LYS A 147 1.69 12.22 9.46
CA LYS A 147 2.60 13.03 10.28
C LYS A 147 3.15 14.25 9.52
N GLU A 148 3.47 14.10 8.24
CA GLU A 148 3.87 15.22 7.37
C GLU A 148 2.72 16.23 7.22
N LEU A 149 1.49 15.73 6.99
CA LEU A 149 0.30 16.58 6.91
C LEU A 149 0.00 17.29 8.23
N HIS A 150 0.20 16.61 9.38
CA HIS A 150 0.13 17.21 10.70
C HIS A 150 1.13 18.37 10.84
N THR A 151 2.39 18.14 10.50
CA THR A 151 3.44 19.19 10.56
C THR A 151 3.08 20.39 9.69
N ARG A 152 2.55 20.14 8.49
CA ARG A 152 2.09 21.20 7.58
C ARG A 152 0.91 21.99 8.16
N ALA A 153 -0.10 21.31 8.72
CA ALA A 153 -1.26 21.94 9.32
C ALA A 153 -0.87 22.83 10.50
N GLN A 154 0.02 22.34 11.39
CA GLN A 154 0.54 23.13 12.52
C GLN A 154 1.30 24.39 12.08
N ARG A 155 2.09 24.29 11.01
CA ARG A 155 2.90 25.41 10.51
C ARG A 155 2.09 26.46 9.79
N THR A 156 1.07 26.08 9.02
CA THR A 156 0.35 27.00 8.14
C THR A 156 -0.97 27.49 8.71
N ASP A 157 -1.59 26.71 9.57
CA ASP A 157 -2.92 26.90 10.19
C ASP A 157 -4.05 27.23 9.19
N ARG A 158 -3.89 26.81 7.92
CA ARG A 158 -4.87 27.07 6.85
C ARG A 158 -5.97 26.01 6.85
N PRO A 159 -7.24 26.34 6.59
CA PRO A 159 -8.34 25.38 6.50
C PRO A 159 -8.05 24.22 5.55
N LYS A 160 -7.44 24.48 4.40
CA LYS A 160 -7.02 23.43 3.45
C LYS A 160 -6.03 22.44 4.06
N ALA A 161 -5.05 22.90 4.85
CA ALA A 161 -4.06 22.02 5.47
C ALA A 161 -4.70 21.12 6.56
N TRP A 162 -5.64 21.65 7.34
CA TRP A 162 -6.43 20.87 8.30
C TRP A 162 -7.32 19.84 7.61
N HIS A 163 -7.93 20.20 6.47
CA HIS A 163 -8.70 19.26 5.66
C HIS A 163 -7.83 18.13 5.08
N GLU A 164 -6.65 18.45 4.55
CA GLU A 164 -5.69 17.45 4.05
C GLU A 164 -5.26 16.49 5.18
N LEU A 165 -4.94 17.02 6.37
CA LEU A 165 -4.63 16.21 7.55
C LEU A 165 -5.78 15.29 7.96
N ARG A 166 -7.04 15.79 7.95
CA ARG A 166 -8.24 14.97 8.20
C ARG A 166 -8.32 13.78 7.24
N ILE A 167 -8.01 13.99 5.95
CA ILE A 167 -7.98 12.92 4.95
C ILE A 167 -6.84 11.93 5.25
N GLY A 168 -5.63 12.41 5.57
CA GLY A 168 -4.49 11.58 5.93
C GLY A 168 -4.76 10.69 7.15
N LEU A 169 -5.32 11.28 8.22
CA LEU A 169 -5.72 10.51 9.42
C LEU A 169 -6.82 9.49 9.14
N LYS A 170 -7.77 9.79 8.24
CA LYS A 170 -8.76 8.79 7.80
C LYS A 170 -8.09 7.61 7.09
N ARG A 171 -7.12 7.87 6.21
CA ARG A 171 -6.36 6.81 5.51
C ARG A 171 -5.58 5.95 6.50
N LEU A 172 -4.86 6.57 7.44
CA LEU A 172 -4.15 5.86 8.51
C LEU A 172 -5.11 4.98 9.31
N ARG A 173 -6.21 5.56 9.83
CA ARG A 173 -7.21 4.81 10.60
C ARG A 173 -7.73 3.62 9.84
N TYR A 174 -8.14 3.78 8.57
CA TYR A 174 -8.68 2.67 7.78
C TYR A 174 -7.63 1.59 7.48
N THR A 175 -6.37 1.98 7.31
CA THR A 175 -5.28 1.01 7.15
C THR A 175 -5.09 0.19 8.43
N VAL A 176 -5.06 0.85 9.59
CA VAL A 176 -4.94 0.17 10.89
C VAL A 176 -6.18 -0.70 11.17
N GLU A 177 -7.39 -0.17 10.98
CA GLU A 177 -8.66 -0.88 11.18
C GLU A 177 -8.77 -2.17 10.35
N ASN A 178 -8.33 -2.12 9.08
CA ASN A 178 -8.49 -3.25 8.17
C ASN A 178 -7.32 -4.23 8.19
N LEU A 179 -6.11 -3.78 8.51
CA LEU A 179 -4.90 -4.58 8.35
C LEU A 179 -4.13 -4.85 9.66
N LEU A 180 -4.33 -4.08 10.71
CA LEU A 180 -3.59 -4.19 11.96
C LEU A 180 -4.54 -4.30 13.17
N PRO A 181 -5.25 -5.42 13.33
CA PRO A 181 -6.25 -5.58 14.39
C PRO A 181 -5.68 -5.40 15.81
N GLU A 182 -4.43 -5.80 16.07
CA GLU A 182 -3.78 -5.61 17.38
C GLU A 182 -3.58 -4.10 17.69
N GLN A 183 -3.04 -3.33 16.75
CA GLN A 183 -2.88 -1.89 16.90
C GLN A 183 -4.22 -1.17 16.93
N TYR A 184 -5.20 -1.64 16.14
CA TYR A 184 -6.53 -1.05 16.15
C TYR A 184 -7.22 -1.19 17.50
N ALA A 185 -7.10 -2.33 18.16
CA ALA A 185 -7.61 -2.53 19.52
C ALA A 185 -7.07 -1.48 20.51
N LEU A 186 -5.80 -1.09 20.37
CA LEU A 186 -5.14 -0.12 21.23
C LEU A 186 -5.41 1.35 20.85
N TRP A 187 -5.51 1.64 19.54
CA TRP A 187 -5.52 3.01 19.01
C TRP A 187 -6.90 3.52 18.60
N SER A 188 -7.90 2.63 18.44
CA SER A 188 -9.19 2.95 17.84
C SER A 188 -9.89 4.15 18.46
N HIS A 189 -9.95 4.23 19.77
CA HIS A 189 -10.57 5.33 20.49
C HIS A 189 -9.86 6.67 20.23
N LYS A 190 -8.52 6.68 20.32
CA LYS A 190 -7.70 7.87 20.10
C LYS A 190 -7.74 8.34 18.65
N LEU A 191 -7.66 7.40 17.68
CA LEU A 191 -7.81 7.68 16.25
C LEU A 191 -9.20 8.24 15.93
N LYS A 192 -10.25 7.67 16.53
CA LYS A 192 -11.61 8.18 16.38
C LYS A 192 -11.72 9.60 16.93
N ARG A 193 -11.22 9.85 18.14
CA ARG A 193 -11.27 11.18 18.77
C ARG A 193 -10.60 12.26 17.92
N LEU A 194 -9.39 12.01 17.38
CA LEU A 194 -8.72 12.97 16.49
C LEU A 194 -9.50 13.18 15.18
N GLN A 195 -10.10 12.12 14.65
CA GLN A 195 -10.90 12.22 13.43
C GLN A 195 -12.19 13.02 13.66
N ASP A 196 -12.83 12.85 14.82
CA ASP A 196 -14.03 13.59 15.21
C ASP A 196 -13.70 15.09 15.38
N LEU A 197 -12.63 15.44 16.09
CA LEU A 197 -12.16 16.82 16.23
C LEU A 197 -11.90 17.49 14.87
N LEU A 198 -11.17 16.82 13.97
CA LEU A 198 -10.91 17.36 12.64
C LEU A 198 -12.17 17.35 11.73
N GLY A 199 -13.12 16.47 12.02
CA GLY A 199 -14.46 16.50 11.42
C GLY A 199 -15.19 17.77 11.80
N GLU A 200 -15.25 18.07 13.10
CA GLU A 200 -15.87 19.29 13.64
C GLU A 200 -15.22 20.57 13.10
N VAL A 201 -13.88 20.63 13.01
CA VAL A 201 -13.16 21.76 12.39
C VAL A 201 -13.61 21.95 10.95
N HIS A 202 -13.70 20.88 10.17
CA HIS A 202 -14.15 20.95 8.78
C HIS A 202 -15.60 21.41 8.66
N ASP A 203 -16.49 20.89 9.49
CA ASP A 203 -17.90 21.29 9.50
C ASP A 203 -18.08 22.77 9.84
N LEU A 204 -17.28 23.28 10.78
CA LEU A 204 -17.23 24.73 11.12
C LEU A 204 -16.67 25.58 9.95
N ASP A 205 -15.65 25.11 9.24
CA ASP A 205 -15.12 25.79 8.05
C ASP A 205 -16.20 25.87 6.94
N VAL A 206 -16.97 24.79 6.73
CA VAL A 206 -18.08 24.76 5.76
C VAL A 206 -19.22 25.67 6.21
N LEU A 207 -19.56 25.66 7.50
CA LEU A 207 -20.61 26.51 8.05
C LEU A 207 -20.24 28.01 7.90
N ALA A 208 -19.00 28.39 8.20
CA ALA A 208 -18.51 29.76 7.99
C ALA A 208 -18.70 30.23 6.55
N ALA A 209 -18.36 29.37 5.56
CA ALA A 209 -18.56 29.67 4.16
C ALA A 209 -20.06 29.77 3.79
N THR A 210 -20.90 28.95 4.41
CA THR A 210 -22.37 28.94 4.18
C THR A 210 -23.02 30.19 4.75
N VAL A 211 -22.65 30.61 5.96
CA VAL A 211 -23.12 31.85 6.59
C VAL A 211 -22.80 33.03 5.69
N LYS A 212 -21.55 33.16 5.23
CA LYS A 212 -21.13 34.23 4.31
C LYS A 212 -21.93 34.29 3.01
N LYS A 213 -22.30 33.13 2.47
CA LYS A 213 -23.01 33.00 1.19
C LYS A 213 -24.50 33.35 1.31
N ASN A 214 -25.13 32.93 2.41
CA ASN A 214 -26.59 33.05 2.59
C ASN A 214 -27.01 34.24 3.45
N ALA A 215 -26.06 34.99 4.01
CA ALA A 215 -26.35 36.20 4.75
C ALA A 215 -26.80 37.27 3.77
N SER A 216 -28.11 37.40 3.66
CA SER A 216 -28.74 38.59 3.06
C SER A 216 -28.40 39.80 3.92
N ALA A 217 -28.26 40.98 3.32
CA ALA A 217 -27.73 42.22 3.88
C ALA A 217 -28.50 42.83 5.11
N GLY A 218 -28.90 41.98 6.05
CA GLY A 218 -29.92 42.35 7.02
C GLY A 218 -29.47 42.77 8.41
N GLU A 219 -28.39 42.22 8.97
CA GLU A 219 -27.89 42.63 10.30
C GLU A 219 -26.39 42.32 10.44
N PRO A 220 -25.49 43.28 10.17
CA PRO A 220 -24.03 43.09 10.26
C PRO A 220 -23.56 42.59 11.63
N ASP A 221 -24.17 43.05 12.71
CA ASP A 221 -23.80 42.70 14.08
C ASP A 221 -24.11 41.22 14.41
N LEU A 222 -25.21 40.70 13.90
CA LEU A 222 -25.59 39.29 14.10
C LEU A 222 -24.64 38.35 13.33
N LEU A 223 -24.27 38.71 12.12
CA LEU A 223 -23.30 37.99 11.31
C LEU A 223 -21.91 37.97 11.96
N ASN A 224 -21.47 39.10 12.48
CA ASN A 224 -20.20 39.19 13.20
C ASN A 224 -20.19 38.28 14.44
N LYS A 225 -21.28 38.20 15.20
CA LYS A 225 -21.43 37.26 16.35
C LYS A 225 -21.33 35.81 15.89
N TRP A 226 -21.95 35.46 14.78
CA TRP A 226 -21.85 34.11 14.22
C TRP A 226 -20.41 33.77 13.80
N GLU A 227 -19.73 34.64 13.07
CA GLU A 227 -18.34 34.47 12.66
C GLU A 227 -17.40 34.33 13.86
N GLU A 228 -17.61 35.13 14.91
CA GLU A 228 -16.81 35.06 16.12
C GLU A 228 -17.06 33.75 16.89
N THR A 229 -18.32 33.30 17.01
CA THR A 229 -18.67 32.02 17.64
C THR A 229 -18.05 30.85 16.89
N ILE A 230 -18.18 30.81 15.57
CA ILE A 230 -17.60 29.75 14.74
C ILE A 230 -16.06 29.76 14.88
N ARG A 231 -15.41 30.91 14.87
CA ARG A 231 -13.96 31.03 15.02
C ARG A 231 -13.47 30.53 16.39
N ARG A 232 -14.15 30.93 17.46
CA ARG A 232 -13.85 30.49 18.82
C ARG A 232 -13.99 28.96 18.94
N ASP A 233 -15.08 28.40 18.47
CA ASP A 233 -15.35 26.97 18.51
C ASP A 233 -14.33 26.17 17.69
N ARG A 234 -13.98 26.68 16.51
CA ARG A 234 -12.93 26.09 15.67
C ARG A 234 -11.58 26.07 16.38
N SER A 235 -11.18 27.20 16.97
CA SER A 235 -9.91 27.27 17.74
C SER A 235 -9.88 26.26 18.88
N GLN A 236 -10.96 26.15 19.65
CA GLN A 236 -11.07 25.19 20.73
C GLN A 236 -10.88 23.74 20.29
N ARG A 237 -11.40 23.35 19.10
CA ARG A 237 -11.21 21.98 18.54
C ARG A 237 -9.76 21.77 18.12
N ILE A 238 -9.14 22.77 17.50
CA ILE A 238 -7.73 22.72 17.12
C ILE A 238 -6.84 22.62 18.36
N ASP A 239 -7.12 23.38 19.40
CA ASP A 239 -6.34 23.32 20.65
C ASP A 239 -6.51 21.96 21.35
N SER A 240 -7.71 21.39 21.36
CA SER A 240 -7.94 20.02 21.83
C SER A 240 -7.15 18.99 21.01
N TYR A 241 -7.08 19.15 19.69
CA TYR A 241 -6.24 18.32 18.81
C TYR A 241 -4.74 18.48 19.17
N ARG A 242 -4.27 19.72 19.36
CA ARG A 242 -2.88 20.04 19.72
C ARG A 242 -2.48 19.41 21.06
N GLN A 243 -3.34 19.45 22.07
CA GLN A 243 -3.09 18.82 23.37
C GLN A 243 -2.80 17.32 23.26
N MET A 244 -3.45 16.62 22.33
CA MET A 244 -3.24 15.18 22.11
C MET A 244 -2.04 14.86 21.23
N THR A 245 -1.58 15.81 20.42
CA THR A 245 -0.66 15.54 19.29
C THR A 245 0.69 16.24 19.40
N LEU A 246 0.85 17.15 20.35
CA LEU A 246 2.10 17.86 20.57
C LEU A 246 2.79 17.38 21.86
N GLY A 247 4.10 17.65 21.96
CA GLY A 247 4.90 17.31 23.15
C GLY A 247 5.42 15.87 23.16
N ARG A 248 6.10 15.51 24.26
CA ARG A 248 6.77 14.21 24.42
C ARG A 248 5.80 13.04 24.50
N THR A 249 4.62 13.24 25.05
CA THR A 249 3.56 12.24 25.23
C THR A 249 2.55 12.24 24.07
N SER A 250 2.91 12.83 22.94
CA SER A 250 2.03 12.93 21.77
C SER A 250 1.62 11.56 21.24
N LEU A 251 0.41 11.46 20.70
CA LEU A 251 -0.08 10.25 20.04
C LEU A 251 0.82 9.81 18.87
N TRP A 252 1.49 10.76 18.20
CA TRP A 252 2.45 10.43 17.14
C TRP A 252 3.63 9.62 17.67
N ASN A 253 4.14 9.94 18.86
CA ASN A 253 5.23 9.19 19.49
C ASN A 253 4.75 7.81 19.97
N GLU A 254 3.56 7.73 20.56
CA GLU A 254 2.95 6.47 20.98
C GLU A 254 2.76 5.51 19.80
N TRP A 255 2.17 5.99 18.72
CA TRP A 255 1.91 5.16 17.53
C TRP A 255 3.19 4.76 16.80
N ALA A 256 4.19 5.63 16.75
CA ALA A 256 5.49 5.29 16.19
C ALA A 256 6.14 4.08 16.88
N GLN A 257 5.98 3.95 18.22
CA GLN A 257 6.51 2.81 18.98
C GLN A 257 5.80 1.49 18.63
N GLY A 258 4.52 1.54 18.26
CA GLY A 258 3.74 0.37 17.88
C GLY A 258 3.94 -0.09 16.43
N LEU A 259 4.75 0.64 15.64
CA LEU A 259 5.04 0.33 14.23
C LEU A 259 6.46 -0.23 14.06
N PRO A 260 6.73 -0.99 12.98
CA PRO A 260 8.07 -1.51 12.70
C PRO A 260 9.12 -0.42 12.56
N GLN A 261 10.28 -0.65 13.18
CA GLN A 261 11.43 0.24 13.11
C GLN A 261 12.70 -0.51 12.68
N ARG A 262 13.72 0.20 12.21
CA ARG A 262 15.04 -0.33 11.86
C ARG A 262 14.98 -1.60 10.98
N ASN A 263 15.60 -2.70 11.42
CA ASN A 263 15.66 -3.96 10.67
C ASN A 263 14.26 -4.55 10.37
N ARG A 264 13.32 -4.44 11.30
CA ARG A 264 11.94 -4.89 11.10
C ARG A 264 11.24 -4.09 10.00
N LEU A 265 11.52 -2.79 9.92
CA LEU A 265 11.00 -1.94 8.84
C LEU A 265 11.58 -2.35 7.47
N ALA A 266 12.87 -2.64 7.38
CA ALA A 266 13.50 -3.14 6.16
C ALA A 266 12.90 -4.50 5.71
N MET A 267 12.61 -5.40 6.67
CA MET A 267 11.91 -6.66 6.39
C MET A 267 10.47 -6.42 5.91
N ALA A 268 9.77 -5.48 6.51
CA ALA A 268 8.40 -5.10 6.16
C ALA A 268 8.34 -4.50 4.74
N ALA A 269 9.28 -3.63 4.39
CA ALA A 269 9.42 -3.06 3.04
C ALA A 269 9.65 -4.16 1.98
N MET A 270 10.53 -5.12 2.26
CA MET A 270 10.75 -6.26 1.37
C MET A 270 9.52 -7.18 1.27
N ALA A 271 8.77 -7.36 2.35
CA ALA A 271 7.52 -8.12 2.32
C ALA A 271 6.45 -7.44 1.46
N ARG A 272 6.34 -6.10 1.55
CA ARG A 272 5.46 -5.30 0.70
C ARG A 272 5.77 -5.48 -0.78
N LEU A 273 7.03 -5.30 -1.18
CA LEU A 273 7.47 -5.50 -2.56
C LEU A 273 7.21 -6.93 -3.06
N ARG A 274 7.36 -7.94 -2.19
CA ARG A 274 7.07 -9.34 -2.52
C ARG A 274 5.58 -9.57 -2.80
N VAL A 275 4.69 -8.95 -2.00
CA VAL A 275 3.24 -9.05 -2.20
C VAL A 275 2.84 -8.39 -3.51
N THR A 276 3.30 -7.16 -3.77
CA THR A 276 3.05 -6.45 -5.03
C THR A 276 3.55 -7.24 -6.24
N ALA A 277 4.79 -7.77 -6.16
CA ALA A 277 5.33 -8.61 -7.23
C ALA A 277 4.46 -9.85 -7.49
N ARG A 278 3.97 -10.50 -6.43
CA ARG A 278 3.11 -11.69 -6.57
C ARG A 278 1.74 -11.36 -7.15
N ALA A 279 1.19 -10.21 -6.80
CA ALA A 279 -0.12 -9.75 -7.27
C ALA A 279 -0.11 -9.40 -8.76
N THR A 280 1.06 -8.97 -9.30
CA THR A 280 1.21 -8.45 -10.67
C THR A 280 1.96 -9.40 -11.63
N ASP A 281 2.49 -10.52 -11.14
CA ASP A 281 3.25 -11.48 -11.96
C ASP A 281 2.35 -12.61 -12.49
N ALA A 282 2.23 -12.73 -13.80
CA ALA A 282 1.51 -13.82 -14.45
C ALA A 282 2.14 -15.21 -14.23
N HIS A 283 3.43 -15.29 -13.85
CA HIS A 283 4.17 -16.56 -13.67
C HIS A 283 4.98 -16.59 -12.36
N PRO A 284 4.34 -16.47 -11.19
CA PRO A 284 5.02 -16.29 -9.91
C PRO A 284 5.96 -17.45 -9.52
N ARG A 285 5.63 -18.68 -9.93
CA ARG A 285 6.51 -19.87 -9.69
C ARG A 285 7.84 -19.72 -10.42
N ARG A 286 7.80 -19.30 -11.69
CA ARG A 286 9.01 -19.09 -12.51
C ARG A 286 9.88 -17.98 -11.94
N THR A 287 9.28 -16.87 -11.56
CA THR A 287 10.00 -15.74 -10.96
C THR A 287 10.62 -16.13 -9.63
N ALA A 288 9.92 -16.91 -8.81
CA ALA A 288 10.46 -17.44 -7.55
C ALA A 288 11.67 -18.36 -7.76
N GLN A 289 11.67 -19.20 -8.80
CA GLN A 289 12.84 -20.03 -9.16
C GLN A 289 14.04 -19.17 -9.56
N ILE A 290 13.84 -18.21 -10.47
CA ILE A 290 14.92 -17.29 -10.90
C ILE A 290 15.46 -16.49 -9.71
N SER A 291 14.59 -16.03 -8.81
CA SER A 291 15.00 -15.30 -7.61
C SER A 291 15.88 -16.16 -6.69
N ARG A 292 15.54 -17.44 -6.49
CA ARG A 292 16.36 -18.36 -5.69
C ARG A 292 17.75 -18.58 -6.31
N ILE A 293 17.79 -18.83 -7.63
CA ILE A 293 19.06 -19.02 -8.35
C ILE A 293 19.91 -17.74 -8.31
N ALA A 294 19.32 -16.57 -8.56
CA ALA A 294 20.04 -15.30 -8.51
C ALA A 294 20.67 -15.05 -7.12
N MET A 295 19.92 -15.34 -6.05
CA MET A 295 20.47 -15.22 -4.70
C MET A 295 21.57 -16.25 -4.42
N ALA A 296 21.43 -17.48 -4.90
CA ALA A 296 22.47 -18.51 -4.75
C ALA A 296 23.77 -18.15 -5.49
N VAL A 297 23.65 -17.62 -6.71
CA VAL A 297 24.80 -17.09 -7.48
C VAL A 297 25.46 -15.93 -6.73
N PHE A 298 24.70 -14.95 -6.28
CA PHE A 298 25.21 -13.82 -5.52
C PHE A 298 25.94 -14.28 -4.25
N ASP A 299 25.34 -15.16 -3.48
CA ASP A 299 25.92 -15.67 -2.23
C ASP A 299 27.15 -16.57 -2.47
N ALA A 300 27.22 -17.29 -3.60
CA ALA A 300 28.42 -18.04 -4.02
C ALA A 300 29.57 -17.08 -4.37
N LEU A 301 29.31 -16.03 -5.18
CA LEU A 301 30.30 -15.02 -5.54
C LEU A 301 30.75 -14.21 -4.31
N LYS A 302 29.87 -13.95 -3.34
CA LYS A 302 30.22 -13.35 -2.05
C LYS A 302 31.23 -14.21 -1.29
N ARG A 303 30.94 -15.50 -1.11
CA ARG A 303 31.83 -16.44 -0.39
C ARG A 303 33.22 -16.57 -1.05
N ALA A 304 33.27 -16.52 -2.38
CA ALA A 304 34.51 -16.52 -3.15
C ALA A 304 35.24 -15.18 -3.18
N HIS A 305 34.70 -14.12 -2.52
CA HIS A 305 35.23 -12.75 -2.63
C HIS A 305 35.51 -12.33 -4.09
N ALA A 306 34.58 -12.69 -4.99
CA ALA A 306 34.76 -12.47 -6.43
C ALA A 306 34.93 -10.99 -6.80
N ALA A 307 34.14 -10.11 -6.16
CA ALA A 307 34.24 -8.66 -6.24
C ALA A 307 33.61 -7.98 -5.01
N PRO A 308 34.01 -6.73 -4.68
CA PRO A 308 33.53 -6.02 -3.47
C PRO A 308 31.99 -5.90 -3.37
N ILE A 309 31.32 -5.64 -4.49
CA ILE A 309 29.84 -5.48 -4.55
C ILE A 309 29.06 -6.65 -3.93
N PHE A 310 29.59 -7.88 -4.03
CA PHE A 310 28.93 -9.06 -3.47
C PHE A 310 29.04 -9.12 -1.93
N GLY A 311 29.91 -8.33 -1.32
CA GLY A 311 30.00 -8.14 0.12
C GLY A 311 28.91 -7.22 0.70
N GLU A 312 28.33 -6.35 -0.12
CA GLU A 312 27.44 -5.28 0.32
C GLU A 312 26.00 -5.76 0.56
N PRO A 313 25.46 -5.60 1.80
CA PRO A 313 24.08 -6.00 2.11
C PRO A 313 23.02 -5.25 1.29
N ALA A 314 23.26 -3.98 0.95
CA ALA A 314 22.38 -3.16 0.12
C ALA A 314 22.23 -3.77 -1.29
N MET A 315 23.32 -4.17 -1.91
CA MET A 315 23.32 -4.79 -3.25
C MET A 315 22.53 -6.11 -3.25
N ARG A 316 22.71 -6.91 -2.20
CA ARG A 316 21.94 -8.14 -2.02
C ARG A 316 20.43 -7.87 -1.88
N ARG A 317 20.05 -6.79 -1.17
CA ARG A 317 18.66 -6.33 -1.03
C ARG A 317 18.08 -5.91 -2.38
N VAL A 318 18.79 -5.07 -3.12
CA VAL A 318 18.41 -4.60 -4.46
C VAL A 318 18.24 -5.77 -5.43
N LEU A 319 19.19 -6.70 -5.49
CA LEU A 319 19.09 -7.89 -6.34
C LEU A 319 17.87 -8.75 -6.00
N ARG A 320 17.59 -8.96 -4.71
CA ARG A 320 16.45 -9.74 -4.26
C ARG A 320 15.13 -9.11 -4.71
N ALA A 321 14.99 -7.79 -4.58
CA ALA A 321 13.84 -7.05 -5.07
C ALA A 321 13.73 -7.10 -6.60
N ALA A 322 14.83 -6.87 -7.33
CA ALA A 322 14.87 -6.93 -8.78
C ALA A 322 14.46 -8.31 -9.31
N ALA A 323 14.96 -9.38 -8.68
CA ALA A 323 14.62 -10.75 -9.04
C ALA A 323 13.14 -11.08 -8.82
N ARG A 324 12.48 -10.44 -7.87
CA ARG A 324 11.05 -10.61 -7.62
C ARG A 324 10.18 -9.76 -8.56
N LEU A 325 10.60 -8.53 -8.84
CA LEU A 325 9.85 -7.55 -9.63
C LEU A 325 10.14 -7.61 -11.14
N GLN A 326 11.08 -8.44 -11.60
CA GLN A 326 11.51 -8.49 -12.99
C GLN A 326 10.40 -8.73 -14.02
N ARG A 327 9.23 -9.20 -13.59
CA ARG A 327 8.04 -9.47 -14.40
C ARG A 327 6.80 -8.71 -13.92
N ALA A 328 6.93 -7.87 -12.92
CA ALA A 328 5.84 -7.00 -12.48
C ALA A 328 5.40 -6.10 -13.65
N GLY A 329 4.10 -5.94 -13.83
CA GLY A 329 3.54 -5.17 -14.94
C GLY A 329 3.42 -5.94 -16.28
N ASP A 330 3.96 -7.16 -16.41
CA ASP A 330 3.77 -7.98 -17.64
C ASP A 330 2.26 -8.26 -17.92
N ALA A 331 1.42 -8.27 -16.89
CA ALA A 331 -0.02 -8.48 -17.01
C ALA A 331 -0.80 -7.20 -17.37
N HIS A 332 -0.24 -6.01 -17.14
CA HIS A 332 -0.93 -4.73 -17.27
C HIS A 332 -0.55 -3.98 -18.57
N HIS A 333 0.55 -4.37 -19.21
CA HIS A 333 1.03 -3.75 -20.44
C HIS A 333 1.06 -4.77 -21.57
N ALA A 334 0.00 -4.80 -22.37
CA ALA A 334 -0.06 -5.59 -23.61
C ALA A 334 1.11 -5.21 -24.53
N GLY A 335 2.01 -6.17 -24.79
CA GLY A 335 3.16 -6.00 -25.70
C GLY A 335 4.55 -5.91 -25.06
N GLY A 336 4.67 -5.87 -23.74
CA GLY A 336 5.94 -5.60 -23.08
C GLY A 336 6.59 -6.79 -22.36
N ARG A 337 7.04 -7.83 -23.08
CA ARG A 337 7.90 -8.88 -22.47
C ARG A 337 9.33 -8.42 -22.22
N ASN A 338 9.56 -7.13 -21.97
CA ASN A 338 10.91 -6.56 -21.81
C ASN A 338 11.02 -5.83 -20.45
N GLY A 339 12.25 -5.60 -19.99
CA GLY A 339 12.53 -4.91 -18.74
C GLY A 339 12.00 -3.47 -18.66
N LYS A 340 11.56 -2.87 -19.78
CA LYS A 340 10.95 -1.52 -19.81
C LYS A 340 9.59 -1.49 -19.13
N ALA A 341 8.74 -2.53 -19.31
CA ALA A 341 7.43 -2.59 -18.69
C ALA A 341 7.55 -2.68 -17.17
N ALA A 342 8.40 -3.58 -16.66
CA ALA A 342 8.63 -3.72 -15.23
C ALA A 342 9.28 -2.47 -14.60
N GLN A 343 10.17 -1.79 -15.33
CA GLN A 343 10.74 -0.51 -14.87
C GLN A 343 9.69 0.61 -14.84
N ARG A 344 8.79 0.68 -15.82
CA ARG A 344 7.68 1.65 -15.82
C ARG A 344 6.77 1.42 -14.63
N PHE A 345 6.36 0.18 -14.42
CA PHE A 345 5.57 -0.23 -13.26
C PHE A 345 6.23 0.19 -11.94
N LEU A 346 7.56 -0.02 -11.79
CA LEU A 346 8.28 0.38 -10.58
C LEU A 346 8.23 1.90 -10.34
N ARG A 347 8.22 2.72 -11.39
CA ARG A 347 8.13 4.19 -11.27
C ARG A 347 6.77 4.67 -10.77
N GLU A 348 5.72 3.86 -10.96
CA GLU A 348 4.37 4.15 -10.49
C GLU A 348 4.18 3.73 -9.01
N LEU A 349 5.09 2.89 -8.49
CA LEU A 349 5.05 2.48 -7.09
C LEU A 349 5.72 3.52 -6.18
N PRO A 350 5.13 3.80 -5.02
CA PRO A 350 5.81 4.59 -4.00
C PRO A 350 7.06 3.84 -3.52
N MET A 351 8.15 4.57 -3.31
CA MET A 351 9.36 4.01 -2.70
C MET A 351 9.06 3.56 -1.27
N PRO A 352 9.28 2.29 -0.92
CA PRO A 352 8.98 1.80 0.41
C PRO A 352 9.88 2.44 1.49
N PRO A 353 9.42 2.54 2.73
CA PRO A 353 10.25 3.00 3.85
C PRO A 353 11.56 2.21 3.96
N SER A 354 12.61 2.84 4.45
CA SER A 354 13.98 2.28 4.60
C SER A 354 14.77 2.02 3.30
N TRP A 355 14.24 2.41 2.15
CA TRP A 355 15.00 2.45 0.91
C TRP A 355 15.55 3.84 0.66
N THR A 356 16.77 3.93 0.14
CA THR A 356 17.33 5.19 -0.38
C THR A 356 16.92 5.39 -1.83
N LEU A 357 16.94 6.64 -2.29
CA LEU A 357 16.67 6.94 -3.70
C LEU A 357 17.65 6.23 -4.64
N GLU A 358 18.92 6.16 -4.26
CA GLU A 358 19.98 5.47 -5.02
C GLU A 358 19.68 3.97 -5.18
N GLU A 359 19.30 3.30 -4.08
CA GLU A 359 18.89 1.88 -4.13
C GLU A 359 17.65 1.66 -4.99
N TRP A 360 16.67 2.57 -4.91
CA TRP A 360 15.45 2.48 -5.68
C TRP A 360 15.69 2.68 -7.18
N GLU A 361 16.55 3.61 -7.54
CA GLU A 361 16.98 3.82 -8.91
C GLU A 361 17.82 2.65 -9.46
N LEU A 362 18.76 2.14 -8.66
CA LEU A 362 19.55 0.96 -9.00
C LEU A 362 18.65 -0.26 -9.24
N LEU A 363 17.64 -0.45 -8.41
CA LEU A 363 16.61 -1.48 -8.59
C LEU A 363 15.93 -1.35 -9.97
N GLY A 364 15.46 -0.15 -10.30
CA GLY A 364 14.81 0.12 -11.58
C GLY A 364 15.70 -0.15 -12.79
N ARG A 365 16.98 0.22 -12.71
CA ARG A 365 17.97 -0.03 -13.76
C ARG A 365 18.34 -1.51 -13.86
N THR A 366 18.52 -2.20 -12.75
CA THR A 366 18.74 -3.66 -12.72
C THR A 366 17.60 -4.41 -13.40
N ILE A 367 16.34 -4.03 -13.09
CA ILE A 367 15.14 -4.57 -13.75
C ILE A 367 15.14 -4.23 -15.24
N ARG A 368 15.54 -3.03 -15.62
CA ARG A 368 15.58 -2.62 -17.03
C ARG A 368 16.52 -3.48 -17.86
N TYR A 369 17.70 -3.81 -17.33
CA TYR A 369 18.79 -4.45 -18.07
C TYR A 369 18.94 -5.96 -17.79
N HIS A 370 18.05 -6.57 -17.01
CA HIS A 370 18.10 -8.02 -16.74
C HIS A 370 17.84 -8.89 -17.97
N ARG A 371 17.39 -8.30 -19.09
CA ARG A 371 17.18 -8.93 -20.42
C ARG A 371 17.17 -7.86 -21.52
N GLY A 372 17.32 -8.32 -22.78
CA GLY A 372 17.36 -7.43 -23.95
C GLY A 372 18.74 -6.80 -24.15
N ALA A 373 18.78 -5.60 -24.72
CA ALA A 373 20.03 -4.90 -25.00
C ALA A 373 20.87 -4.68 -23.75
N GLU A 374 22.19 -4.66 -23.93
CA GLU A 374 23.13 -4.29 -22.88
C GLU A 374 23.09 -2.79 -22.62
N PRO A 375 23.41 -2.33 -21.41
CA PRO A 375 23.53 -0.91 -21.12
C PRO A 375 24.83 -0.38 -21.78
N VAL A 376 24.64 0.57 -22.67
CA VAL A 376 25.72 1.31 -23.32
C VAL A 376 25.66 2.78 -22.98
N ALA A 377 26.74 3.50 -23.10
CA ALA A 377 26.83 4.93 -22.73
C ALA A 377 25.82 5.79 -23.51
N GLU A 378 25.49 5.41 -24.74
CA GLU A 378 24.50 6.05 -25.60
C GLU A 378 23.06 5.92 -25.08
N HIS A 379 22.80 4.98 -24.18
CA HIS A 379 21.54 4.96 -23.45
C HIS A 379 21.50 6.11 -22.44
N GLY A 380 20.96 7.26 -22.83
CA GLY A 380 21.07 8.53 -22.11
C GLY A 380 20.81 8.49 -20.61
N ALA A 381 19.91 7.61 -20.13
CA ALA A 381 19.67 7.43 -18.70
C ALA A 381 20.74 6.57 -18.00
N PHE A 382 21.49 5.74 -18.75
CA PHE A 382 22.57 4.93 -18.23
C PHE A 382 23.90 5.66 -18.32
N GLY A 383 24.16 6.37 -19.42
CA GLY A 383 25.39 7.13 -19.63
C GLY A 383 25.60 8.30 -18.64
N ARG A 384 24.51 8.80 -18.03
CA ARG A 384 24.57 9.85 -16.99
C ARG A 384 24.95 9.32 -15.61
N LEU A 385 25.03 8.01 -15.45
CA LEU A 385 25.44 7.40 -14.19
C LEU A 385 26.94 7.55 -13.98
N ARG A 386 27.33 7.67 -12.72
CA ARG A 386 28.73 7.54 -12.33
C ARG A 386 29.25 6.15 -12.68
N GLU A 387 30.53 6.01 -12.83
CA GLU A 387 31.16 4.75 -13.25
C GLU A 387 30.88 3.58 -12.27
N ASP A 388 30.89 3.88 -10.97
CA ASP A 388 30.57 2.91 -9.92
C ASP A 388 29.11 2.44 -10.00
N GLU A 389 28.17 3.35 -10.26
CA GLU A 389 26.76 3.02 -10.46
C GLU A 389 26.54 2.17 -11.73
N GLN A 390 27.23 2.49 -12.82
CA GLN A 390 27.20 1.68 -14.04
C GLN A 390 27.71 0.26 -13.78
N LYS A 391 28.81 0.12 -13.02
CA LYS A 391 29.37 -1.16 -12.59
C LYS A 391 28.36 -1.95 -11.76
N ASN A 392 27.70 -1.31 -10.81
CA ASN A 392 26.66 -1.93 -9.97
C ASN A 392 25.48 -2.45 -10.80
N VAL A 393 24.99 -1.66 -11.77
CA VAL A 393 23.92 -2.11 -12.68
C VAL A 393 24.36 -3.33 -13.48
N ARG A 394 25.58 -3.32 -14.06
CA ARG A 394 26.12 -4.45 -14.83
C ARG A 394 26.24 -5.71 -13.99
N ALA A 395 26.75 -5.60 -12.77
CA ALA A 395 26.91 -6.73 -11.86
C ALA A 395 25.56 -7.38 -11.53
N LEU A 396 24.59 -6.58 -11.02
CA LEU A 396 23.30 -7.11 -10.57
C LEU A 396 22.45 -7.61 -11.75
N ALA A 397 22.43 -6.89 -12.87
CA ALA A 397 21.74 -7.35 -14.08
C ALA A 397 22.41 -8.60 -14.67
N GLY A 398 23.75 -8.72 -14.61
CA GLY A 398 24.51 -9.90 -15.01
C GLY A 398 24.11 -11.14 -14.20
N VAL A 399 24.01 -11.02 -12.87
CA VAL A 399 23.55 -12.11 -12.01
C VAL A 399 22.12 -12.55 -12.39
N LEU A 400 21.22 -11.62 -12.68
CA LEU A 400 19.85 -11.96 -13.11
C LEU A 400 19.81 -12.63 -14.48
N ARG A 401 20.63 -12.18 -15.44
CA ARG A 401 20.76 -12.81 -16.76
C ARG A 401 21.24 -14.25 -16.63
N LEU A 402 22.31 -14.46 -15.87
CA LEU A 402 22.85 -15.79 -15.61
C LEU A 402 21.81 -16.69 -14.93
N ALA A 403 21.15 -16.22 -13.89
CA ALA A 403 20.12 -16.99 -13.17
C ALA A 403 18.96 -17.45 -14.07
N ARG A 404 18.57 -16.62 -15.04
CA ARG A 404 17.53 -16.95 -16.01
C ARG A 404 17.95 -18.06 -16.98
N VAL A 405 19.21 -18.06 -17.37
CA VAL A 405 19.78 -19.10 -18.25
C VAL A 405 19.99 -20.39 -17.46
N LEU A 406 20.59 -20.33 -16.29
CA LEU A 406 20.78 -21.51 -15.41
C LEU A 406 19.48 -22.25 -15.16
N ARG A 407 18.37 -21.53 -14.93
CA ARG A 407 17.04 -22.16 -14.79
C ARG A 407 16.66 -23.01 -16.01
N LYS A 408 17.07 -22.62 -17.22
CA LYS A 408 16.75 -23.34 -18.46
C LYS A 408 17.70 -24.52 -18.72
N CYS A 409 18.89 -24.46 -18.13
CA CYS A 409 19.97 -25.44 -18.34
C CYS A 409 20.09 -26.45 -17.19
N GLY A 410 19.02 -26.71 -16.43
CA GLY A 410 19.01 -27.68 -15.34
C GLY A 410 19.54 -27.18 -13.99
N GLY A 411 20.13 -26.00 -13.93
CA GLY A 411 20.68 -25.38 -12.71
C GLY A 411 19.61 -24.86 -11.75
N GLU A 412 18.54 -25.59 -11.53
CA GLU A 412 17.44 -25.20 -10.62
C GLU A 412 17.74 -25.47 -9.15
N SER A 413 18.67 -26.37 -8.85
CA SER A 413 19.10 -26.65 -7.50
C SER A 413 20.05 -25.58 -7.00
N CYS A 414 19.69 -24.91 -5.90
CA CYS A 414 20.52 -23.89 -5.28
C CYS A 414 21.40 -24.45 -4.15
N ALA A 415 21.06 -25.61 -3.63
CA ALA A 415 21.81 -26.28 -2.57
C ALA A 415 23.13 -26.81 -3.13
N GLY A 416 24.26 -26.48 -2.48
CA GLY A 416 25.60 -26.85 -2.93
C GLY A 416 26.22 -25.92 -3.98
N MET A 417 25.52 -24.88 -4.44
CA MET A 417 26.12 -23.87 -5.32
C MET A 417 27.25 -23.12 -4.61
N HIS A 418 28.44 -23.14 -5.16
CA HIS A 418 29.62 -22.44 -4.63
C HIS A 418 30.48 -21.91 -5.76
N ALA A 419 31.37 -20.98 -5.44
CA ALA A 419 32.33 -20.43 -6.40
C ALA A 419 33.75 -20.43 -5.83
N GLU A 420 34.71 -20.54 -6.71
CA GLU A 420 36.16 -20.44 -6.46
C GLU A 420 36.70 -19.31 -7.31
N LYS A 421 37.64 -18.53 -6.76
CA LYS A 421 38.30 -17.44 -7.47
C LYS A 421 39.79 -17.79 -7.68
N SER A 422 40.23 -17.71 -8.94
CA SER A 422 41.64 -17.76 -9.30
C SER A 422 42.14 -16.42 -9.84
N ALA A 423 43.41 -16.39 -10.27
CA ALA A 423 44.00 -15.19 -10.85
C ALA A 423 43.20 -14.70 -12.08
N ASP A 424 42.84 -15.61 -13.00
CA ASP A 424 42.28 -15.26 -14.32
C ASP A 424 40.79 -15.62 -14.46
N ALA A 425 40.20 -16.37 -13.52
CA ALA A 425 38.86 -16.88 -13.65
C ALA A 425 38.10 -16.92 -12.31
N VAL A 426 36.78 -16.94 -12.41
CA VAL A 426 35.89 -17.35 -11.35
C VAL A 426 35.17 -18.63 -11.80
N ILE A 427 35.27 -19.69 -11.02
CA ILE A 427 34.61 -20.97 -11.31
C ILE A 427 33.36 -21.07 -10.46
N LEU A 428 32.21 -21.17 -11.10
CA LEU A 428 30.92 -21.37 -10.42
C LEU A 428 30.44 -22.81 -10.60
N HIS A 429 30.37 -23.55 -9.51
CA HIS A 429 29.85 -24.91 -9.45
C HIS A 429 28.34 -24.89 -9.28
N VAL A 430 27.63 -25.44 -10.28
CA VAL A 430 26.17 -25.35 -10.38
C VAL A 430 25.55 -26.75 -10.31
N PRO A 431 24.86 -27.08 -9.21
CA PRO A 431 24.22 -28.37 -9.07
C PRO A 431 23.12 -28.61 -10.12
N GLY A 432 23.21 -29.76 -10.80
CA GLY A 432 22.24 -30.16 -11.81
C GLY A 432 22.36 -29.47 -13.17
N LEU A 433 23.43 -28.71 -13.41
CA LEU A 433 23.72 -28.14 -14.71
C LEU A 433 23.89 -29.26 -15.75
N THR A 434 23.19 -29.16 -16.87
CA THR A 434 23.26 -30.12 -17.97
C THR A 434 24.27 -29.62 -18.99
N ASP A 435 25.28 -30.42 -19.26
CA ASP A 435 26.26 -30.14 -20.30
C ASP A 435 25.75 -30.60 -21.67
N SER A 436 25.50 -29.64 -22.56
CA SER A 436 25.12 -29.86 -23.94
C SER A 436 25.53 -28.67 -24.79
N ALA A 437 25.78 -28.87 -26.10
CA ALA A 437 26.15 -27.82 -27.02
C ALA A 437 25.15 -26.65 -27.05
N GLU A 438 23.85 -26.96 -27.00
CA GLU A 438 22.79 -25.94 -26.91
C GLU A 438 22.86 -25.12 -25.62
N ASN A 439 23.14 -25.77 -24.50
CA ASN A 439 23.29 -25.11 -23.22
C ASN A 439 24.58 -24.27 -23.18
N ALA A 440 25.67 -24.72 -23.76
CA ALA A 440 26.92 -23.99 -23.81
C ALA A 440 26.76 -22.61 -24.49
N ALA A 441 26.05 -22.55 -25.62
CA ALA A 441 25.77 -21.28 -26.29
C ALA A 441 24.88 -20.34 -25.46
N ARG A 442 23.84 -20.91 -24.81
CA ARG A 442 22.94 -20.13 -23.91
C ARG A 442 23.70 -19.61 -22.68
N LEU A 443 24.54 -20.44 -22.08
CA LEU A 443 25.32 -20.09 -20.89
C LEU A 443 26.37 -19.02 -21.24
N GLY A 444 27.01 -19.12 -22.41
CA GLY A 444 27.94 -18.09 -22.93
C GLY A 444 27.29 -16.71 -22.98
N ALA A 445 26.14 -16.61 -23.64
CA ALA A 445 25.38 -15.36 -23.70
C ALA A 445 24.89 -14.87 -22.32
N GLY A 446 24.54 -15.80 -21.42
CA GLY A 446 24.04 -15.45 -20.07
C GLY A 446 25.10 -14.95 -19.11
N LYS A 447 26.32 -15.47 -19.21
CA LYS A 447 27.45 -15.12 -18.31
C LYS A 447 28.26 -13.90 -18.76
N HIS A 448 28.29 -13.60 -20.08
CA HIS A 448 29.09 -12.54 -20.68
C HIS A 448 29.03 -11.20 -19.92
N PHE A 449 27.81 -10.81 -19.54
CA PHE A 449 27.59 -9.55 -18.83
C PHE A 449 28.23 -9.49 -17.44
N LEU A 450 28.33 -10.63 -16.78
CA LEU A 450 28.99 -10.77 -15.49
C LEU A 450 30.50 -10.89 -15.66
N GLU A 451 30.97 -11.54 -16.71
CA GLU A 451 32.40 -11.61 -17.08
C GLU A 451 32.97 -10.22 -17.38
N THR A 452 32.22 -9.40 -18.15
CA THR A 452 32.62 -8.02 -18.45
C THR A 452 32.74 -7.19 -17.15
N TYR A 453 31.84 -7.39 -16.19
CA TYR A 453 31.93 -6.73 -14.89
C TYR A 453 33.14 -7.23 -14.06
N LEU A 454 33.33 -8.55 -14.00
CA LEU A 454 34.40 -9.16 -13.20
C LEU A 454 35.82 -8.90 -13.79
N GLY A 455 35.90 -8.58 -15.07
CA GLY A 455 37.16 -8.51 -15.80
C GLY A 455 37.90 -9.86 -15.86
N LYS A 456 37.17 -10.98 -15.67
CA LYS A 456 37.69 -12.34 -15.61
C LYS A 456 36.70 -13.31 -16.25
N ALA A 457 37.22 -14.44 -16.75
CA ALA A 457 36.39 -15.51 -17.25
C ALA A 457 35.50 -16.11 -16.13
N LEU A 458 34.23 -16.36 -16.45
CA LEU A 458 33.31 -17.10 -15.56
C LEU A 458 33.08 -18.51 -16.11
N ILE A 459 33.71 -19.49 -15.47
CA ILE A 459 33.61 -20.89 -15.85
C ILE A 459 32.46 -21.53 -15.06
N LEU A 460 31.53 -22.14 -15.76
CA LEU A 460 30.40 -22.84 -15.15
C LEU A 460 30.68 -24.35 -15.20
N LYS A 461 30.75 -24.99 -14.03
CA LYS A 461 30.99 -26.42 -13.91
C LYS A 461 29.76 -27.12 -13.30
N PRO A 462 29.35 -28.29 -13.83
CA PRO A 462 28.38 -29.13 -13.17
C PRO A 462 28.84 -29.54 -11.76
N ALA A 463 27.94 -29.61 -10.81
CA ALA A 463 28.19 -30.15 -9.48
C ALA A 463 27.12 -31.21 -9.13
N PRO A 464 27.41 -32.19 -8.26
CA PRO A 464 26.43 -33.13 -7.78
C PRO A 464 25.24 -32.40 -7.17
N LYS A 465 24.02 -32.92 -7.40
CA LYS A 465 22.85 -32.45 -6.64
C LYS A 465 23.01 -32.96 -5.21
N VAL A 466 23.03 -32.02 -4.27
CA VAL A 466 22.96 -32.37 -2.85
C VAL A 466 21.55 -32.88 -2.59
N GLU A 467 21.43 -34.17 -2.26
CA GLU A 467 20.17 -34.73 -1.79
C GLU A 467 19.77 -34.01 -0.50
N LYS A 468 18.52 -33.62 -0.42
CA LYS A 468 17.99 -33.01 0.79
C LYS A 468 18.01 -34.01 1.91
N SER A 469 18.93 -33.94 2.86
CA SER A 469 18.82 -34.70 4.07
C SER A 469 17.49 -34.35 4.77
N GLU A 470 16.79 -35.32 5.34
CA GLU A 470 15.52 -35.13 6.04
C GLU A 470 15.57 -34.04 7.13
N LYS A 471 16.75 -33.82 7.74
CA LYS A 471 17.00 -32.72 8.69
C LYS A 471 16.84 -31.30 8.09
N VAL A 472 17.18 -31.10 6.81
CA VAL A 472 17.01 -29.79 6.14
C VAL A 472 15.56 -29.58 5.74
N VAL A 473 14.82 -30.66 5.46
CA VAL A 473 13.38 -30.61 5.20
C VAL A 473 12.62 -30.24 6.49
N ALA A 474 13.02 -30.78 7.63
CA ALA A 474 12.45 -30.45 8.94
C ALA A 474 12.71 -29.01 9.33
N LEU A 475 13.94 -28.49 9.15
CA LEU A 475 14.26 -27.07 9.40
C LEU A 475 13.52 -26.09 8.47
N LEU A 476 13.25 -26.50 7.23
CA LEU A 476 12.46 -25.69 6.28
C LEU A 476 10.95 -25.83 6.52
N ALA A 477 10.49 -26.92 7.14
CA ALA A 477 9.14 -27.10 7.63
C ALA A 477 8.88 -26.22 8.85
N ASP A 478 9.78 -26.18 9.84
CA ASP A 478 9.71 -25.25 10.98
C ASP A 478 9.66 -23.78 10.56
N PHE A 479 10.43 -23.37 9.53
CA PHE A 479 10.32 -22.03 8.95
C PHE A 479 9.00 -21.79 8.20
N ARG A 480 8.31 -22.84 7.75
CA ARG A 480 6.97 -22.75 7.15
C ARG A 480 5.86 -22.78 8.19
N GLU A 481 6.05 -23.48 9.29
CA GLU A 481 5.08 -23.56 10.40
C GLU A 481 5.03 -22.27 11.22
N HIS A 482 6.14 -21.56 11.41
CA HIS A 482 6.11 -20.22 12.01
C HIS A 482 5.40 -19.15 11.16
N ASP A 483 5.19 -19.39 9.86
CA ASP A 483 4.28 -18.60 9.01
C ASP A 483 2.80 -19.11 9.07
N HIS A 484 2.53 -20.22 9.77
CA HIS A 484 1.23 -20.90 9.81
C HIS A 484 0.57 -21.02 11.19
N GLU A 485 1.26 -20.68 12.30
CA GLU A 485 0.62 -20.71 13.61
C GLU A 485 -0.25 -19.45 13.82
N HIS A 486 -1.51 -19.57 13.56
CA HIS A 486 -2.72 -19.31 14.32
C HIS A 486 -3.99 -19.30 13.44
N PRO A 487 -4.55 -20.49 13.06
CA PRO A 487 -5.85 -20.52 12.40
C PRO A 487 -7.05 -20.67 13.34
N ARG A 488 -6.88 -20.80 14.68
CA ARG A 488 -8.01 -21.14 15.58
C ARG A 488 -8.58 -19.99 16.43
N ALA A 489 -7.94 -18.81 16.48
CA ALA A 489 -8.46 -17.69 17.27
C ALA A 489 -9.57 -16.87 16.57
N PHE A 490 -9.76 -17.05 15.25
CA PHE A 490 -10.70 -16.21 14.49
C PHE A 490 -12.16 -16.71 14.47
N ALA A 491 -12.42 -17.96 14.85
CA ALA A 491 -13.79 -18.49 14.90
C ALA A 491 -14.51 -18.18 16.22
N ALA A 492 -13.77 -17.90 17.30
CA ALA A 492 -14.34 -17.62 18.62
C ALA A 492 -14.70 -16.15 18.88
N ALA A 493 -14.05 -15.21 18.18
CA ALA A 493 -14.31 -13.79 18.35
C ALA A 493 -15.52 -13.27 17.55
N ALA A 494 -15.99 -14.01 16.56
CA ALA A 494 -17.16 -13.63 15.76
C ALA A 494 -18.50 -14.08 16.38
N SER A 495 -18.48 -14.99 17.37
CA SER A 495 -19.68 -15.52 18.02
C SER A 495 -19.98 -14.95 19.41
N SER A 496 -19.07 -14.16 20.00
CA SER A 496 -19.24 -13.62 21.37
C SER A 496 -19.66 -12.15 21.45
N SER A 497 -19.93 -11.49 20.33
CA SER A 497 -20.40 -10.08 20.33
C SER A 497 -21.90 -9.89 20.07
N VAL A 498 -22.70 -10.93 20.25
CA VAL A 498 -24.19 -10.89 20.04
C VAL A 498 -24.96 -11.20 21.33
N SER A 499 -24.38 -11.01 22.50
CA SER A 499 -25.21 -11.06 23.73
C SER A 499 -24.60 -10.15 24.77
N SER A 500 -25.09 -8.91 24.81
CA SER A 500 -25.36 -8.08 25.96
C SER A 500 -25.44 -6.62 25.59
N SER A 501 -26.59 -6.10 25.47
CA SER A 501 -27.07 -4.83 26.06
C SER A 501 -28.53 -4.68 25.81
N ASP A 502 -29.26 -4.89 26.89
CA ASP A 502 -30.55 -4.24 27.14
C ASP A 502 -30.34 -2.73 27.31
#